data_d09470eb0b84916063baa37e9f55544b
#
_entry.id   d09470eb0b84916063baa37e9f55544b
#
_cell.length_a   1.000
_cell.length_b   1.000
_cell.length_c   1.000
_cell.angle_alpha   90.00
_cell.angle_beta   90.00
_cell.angle_gamma   90.00
#
_symmetry.space_group_name_H-M   'P 1'
#
loop_
_entity.id
_entity.type
_entity.pdbx_description
1 polymer ?
#
loop_
_entity_poly.entity_id
_entity_poly.type
_entity_poly.pdbx_seq_one_letter_code
_entity_poly.pdbx_strand_id
1 'polypeptide(L)'
;MPNIGICFIQSAREITPDFVPRLAAKAEETGLHSFWVNDRLTGEHFEPLTLLAAVTSITKKIKLGTSVLLPVLRHPVSLAKSLACIDFLSAGRLIVGLGFGGSQREFDAVDIPFARRGTRAVEQIELMKRLWREDHVEYQGSFFKTTDLSVGPRSTQRPHPPIWMGGAADGVLKRVGALADGYVCGTASLKRFASVWGNIAAAAAANGRDPASIHKAGITYLTIDENKSRAAAACEAYLNAYYGKINLDVESETVLGSPDACAERLGSLFARGIETVILRLVKPDLVQLDLLAEKVLPRLQTS
;
A
#
# COMPACT_ATOMS: atom_id res chain seq x y z
N MET A 1 -16.17 -12.32 -3.41
CA MET A 1 -15.32 -12.44 -2.21
C MET A 1 -14.83 -11.07 -1.81
N PRO A 2 -14.67 -10.79 -0.52
CA PRO A 2 -14.07 -9.54 -0.05
C PRO A 2 -12.62 -9.43 -0.53
N ASN A 3 -12.17 -8.22 -0.91
CA ASN A 3 -10.82 -8.01 -1.38
C ASN A 3 -9.83 -8.01 -0.20
N ILE A 4 -9.13 -9.11 0.01
CA ILE A 4 -8.08 -9.22 1.03
C ILE A 4 -6.74 -9.39 0.34
N GLY A 5 -5.79 -8.54 0.72
CA GLY A 5 -4.41 -8.60 0.30
C GLY A 5 -3.46 -8.77 1.48
N ILE A 6 -2.24 -9.17 1.19
CA ILE A 6 -1.16 -9.19 2.17
C ILE A 6 -0.09 -8.17 1.82
N CYS A 7 0.55 -7.61 2.83
CA CYS A 7 1.68 -6.69 2.67
C CYS A 7 2.93 -7.31 3.30
N PHE A 8 3.95 -7.50 2.47
CA PHE A 8 5.28 -7.90 2.90
C PHE A 8 5.99 -6.71 3.55
N ILE A 9 6.45 -6.89 4.78
CA ILE A 9 7.08 -5.84 5.59
C ILE A 9 8.33 -6.32 6.35
N GLN A 10 8.72 -7.58 6.19
CA GLN A 10 9.84 -8.18 6.91
C GLN A 10 11.19 -7.60 6.48
N SER A 11 12.15 -7.62 7.40
CA SER A 11 13.54 -7.28 7.08
C SER A 11 14.28 -8.48 6.49
N ALA A 12 15.40 -8.21 5.81
CA ALA A 12 16.24 -9.28 5.26
C ALA A 12 16.83 -10.23 6.32
N ARG A 13 16.91 -9.78 7.59
CA ARG A 13 17.38 -10.63 8.70
C ARG A 13 16.38 -11.68 9.15
N GLU A 14 15.10 -11.46 8.86
CA GLU A 14 14.00 -12.30 9.37
C GLU A 14 13.64 -13.43 8.43
N ILE A 15 14.19 -13.45 7.20
CA ILE A 15 13.76 -14.33 6.13
C ILE A 15 14.94 -14.93 5.36
N THR A 16 14.66 -16.01 4.63
CA THR A 16 15.56 -16.59 3.62
C THR A 16 15.27 -16.02 2.23
N PRO A 17 16.23 -16.08 1.27
CA PRO A 17 16.03 -15.54 -0.09
C PRO A 17 14.83 -16.13 -0.85
N ASP A 18 14.42 -17.36 -0.53
CA ASP A 18 13.26 -18.04 -1.14
C ASP A 18 11.92 -17.68 -0.48
N PHE A 19 11.94 -16.95 0.65
CA PHE A 19 10.71 -16.64 1.40
C PHE A 19 9.74 -15.78 0.58
N VAL A 20 10.22 -14.69 -0.05
CA VAL A 20 9.33 -13.79 -0.82
C VAL A 20 8.71 -14.48 -2.03
N PRO A 21 9.46 -15.24 -2.86
CA PRO A 21 8.90 -16.07 -3.91
C PRO A 21 7.80 -17.02 -3.41
N ARG A 22 8.04 -17.73 -2.32
CA ARG A 22 7.07 -18.64 -1.72
C ARG A 22 5.85 -17.94 -1.16
N LEU A 23 6.03 -16.80 -0.49
CA LEU A 23 4.94 -15.98 0.04
C LEU A 23 4.03 -15.47 -1.09
N ALA A 24 4.61 -14.97 -2.19
CA ALA A 24 3.87 -14.45 -3.31
C ALA A 24 3.09 -15.55 -4.06
N ALA A 25 3.74 -16.70 -4.32
CA ALA A 25 3.10 -17.86 -4.92
C ALA A 25 1.93 -18.36 -4.05
N LYS A 26 2.17 -18.52 -2.74
CA LYS A 26 1.16 -18.96 -1.78
C LYS A 26 -0.01 -17.98 -1.70
N ALA A 27 0.24 -16.66 -1.73
CA ALA A 27 -0.81 -15.66 -1.72
C ALA A 27 -1.71 -15.76 -2.96
N GLU A 28 -1.15 -16.05 -4.13
CA GLU A 28 -1.92 -16.26 -5.34
C GLU A 28 -2.68 -17.59 -5.31
N GLU A 29 -2.06 -18.69 -4.89
CA GLU A 29 -2.67 -20.01 -4.76
C GLU A 29 -3.87 -20.02 -3.81
N THR A 30 -3.79 -19.26 -2.72
CA THR A 30 -4.89 -19.12 -1.74
C THR A 30 -5.99 -18.17 -2.19
N GLY A 31 -5.90 -17.59 -3.39
CA GLY A 31 -6.91 -16.72 -3.95
C GLY A 31 -6.99 -15.34 -3.33
N LEU A 32 -5.93 -14.86 -2.68
CA LEU A 32 -5.88 -13.50 -2.18
C LEU A 32 -5.94 -12.49 -3.33
N HIS A 33 -6.60 -11.37 -3.07
CA HIS A 33 -6.81 -10.32 -4.06
C HIS A 33 -5.50 -9.63 -4.49
N SER A 34 -4.59 -9.37 -3.52
CA SER A 34 -3.44 -8.51 -3.81
C SER A 34 -2.23 -8.78 -2.90
N PHE A 35 -1.05 -8.59 -3.47
CA PHE A 35 0.25 -8.65 -2.80
C PHE A 35 0.86 -7.24 -2.77
N TRP A 36 1.24 -6.79 -1.59
CA TRP A 36 1.73 -5.42 -1.34
C TRP A 36 3.13 -5.43 -0.74
N VAL A 37 3.89 -4.38 -1.03
CA VAL A 37 5.19 -4.11 -0.43
C VAL A 37 5.21 -2.70 0.15
N ASN A 38 5.97 -2.51 1.25
CA ASN A 38 6.21 -1.17 1.79
C ASN A 38 7.54 -0.60 1.29
N ASP A 39 7.67 0.70 1.38
CA ASP A 39 8.91 1.42 1.10
C ASP A 39 9.50 1.98 2.40
N ARG A 40 10.76 1.68 2.64
CA ARG A 40 11.57 2.26 3.70
C ARG A 40 13.01 2.31 3.22
N LEU A 41 13.55 3.52 3.09
CA LEU A 41 14.88 3.70 2.54
C LEU A 41 15.98 3.25 3.50
N THR A 42 15.74 3.40 4.81
CA THR A 42 16.73 3.08 5.85
C THR A 42 16.41 1.76 6.54
N GLY A 43 17.44 1.10 7.06
CA GLY A 43 17.32 -0.22 7.70
C GLY A 43 17.48 -1.35 6.69
N GLU A 44 17.09 -2.55 7.08
CA GLU A 44 17.27 -3.79 6.30
C GLU A 44 16.02 -4.19 5.52
N HIS A 45 15.28 -3.20 5.07
CA HIS A 45 14.08 -3.40 4.25
C HIS A 45 14.46 -3.51 2.77
N PHE A 46 13.62 -4.21 2.04
CA PHE A 46 13.81 -4.39 0.60
C PHE A 46 13.39 -3.14 -0.17
N GLU A 47 14.09 -2.88 -1.29
CA GLU A 47 13.66 -1.87 -2.23
C GLU A 47 12.36 -2.34 -2.92
N PRO A 48 11.24 -1.59 -2.82
CA PRO A 48 9.92 -2.08 -3.19
C PRO A 48 9.76 -2.39 -4.68
N LEU A 49 10.36 -1.61 -5.56
CA LEU A 49 10.19 -1.80 -7.01
C LEU A 49 10.96 -3.02 -7.50
N THR A 50 12.16 -3.25 -6.96
CA THR A 50 12.95 -4.46 -7.22
C THR A 50 12.19 -5.70 -6.77
N LEU A 51 11.57 -5.64 -5.58
CA LEU A 51 10.78 -6.74 -5.05
C LEU A 51 9.54 -7.03 -5.89
N LEU A 52 8.78 -6.01 -6.27
CA LEU A 52 7.61 -6.17 -7.14
C LEU A 52 7.98 -6.71 -8.51
N ALA A 53 9.09 -6.25 -9.10
CA ALA A 53 9.57 -6.78 -10.38
C ALA A 53 9.85 -8.29 -10.29
N ALA A 54 10.48 -8.77 -9.21
CA ALA A 54 10.69 -10.20 -8.98
C ALA A 54 9.35 -10.95 -8.85
N VAL A 55 8.37 -10.40 -8.11
CA VAL A 55 7.06 -11.03 -7.91
C VAL A 55 6.24 -11.11 -9.20
N THR A 56 6.45 -10.22 -10.19
CA THR A 56 5.73 -10.29 -11.47
C THR A 56 5.98 -11.60 -12.23
N SER A 57 7.17 -12.17 -12.12
CA SER A 57 7.53 -13.42 -12.81
C SER A 57 6.93 -14.66 -12.15
N ILE A 58 6.64 -14.58 -10.85
CA ILE A 58 6.16 -15.69 -10.01
C ILE A 58 4.65 -15.79 -10.05
N THR A 59 3.95 -14.65 -10.16
CA THR A 59 2.48 -14.55 -10.10
C THR A 59 1.85 -14.19 -11.44
N LYS A 60 0.58 -14.56 -11.66
CA LYS A 60 -0.13 -14.33 -12.92
C LYS A 60 -1.47 -13.58 -12.77
N LYS A 61 -2.10 -13.64 -11.61
CA LYS A 61 -3.47 -13.12 -11.37
C LYS A 61 -3.55 -12.08 -10.26
N ILE A 62 -2.85 -12.30 -9.16
CA ILE A 62 -2.89 -11.44 -7.98
C ILE A 62 -2.47 -10.00 -8.33
N LYS A 63 -3.20 -8.99 -7.84
CA LYS A 63 -2.80 -7.59 -7.98
C LYS A 63 -1.52 -7.32 -7.20
N LEU A 64 -0.69 -6.43 -7.70
CA LEU A 64 0.59 -6.06 -7.11
C LEU A 64 0.57 -4.59 -6.69
N GLY A 65 0.98 -4.28 -5.48
CA GLY A 65 0.87 -2.91 -5.01
C GLY A 65 1.99 -2.46 -4.08
N THR A 66 2.10 -1.15 -3.92
CA THR A 66 2.94 -0.53 -2.88
C THR A 66 2.07 0.06 -1.78
N SER A 67 2.41 -0.14 -0.51
CA SER A 67 1.62 0.36 0.63
C SER A 67 2.53 0.85 1.78
N VAL A 68 3.13 1.97 1.60
CA VAL A 68 3.10 2.91 0.47
C VAL A 68 4.52 3.17 -0.02
N LEU A 69 4.67 3.47 -1.31
CA LEU A 69 5.92 3.95 -1.91
C LEU A 69 6.12 5.44 -1.57
N LEU A 70 7.34 5.85 -1.32
CA LEU A 70 7.72 7.24 -1.05
C LEU A 70 8.27 7.90 -2.33
N PRO A 71 7.42 8.45 -3.20
CA PRO A 71 7.85 8.92 -4.52
C PRO A 71 8.90 10.03 -4.40
N VAL A 72 8.80 10.89 -3.38
CA VAL A 72 9.65 12.08 -3.19
C VAL A 72 11.13 11.72 -3.03
N LEU A 73 11.44 10.49 -2.57
CA LEU A 73 12.82 10.00 -2.43
C LEU A 73 13.43 9.56 -3.78
N ARG A 74 12.71 9.68 -4.89
CA ARG A 74 13.13 9.25 -6.23
C ARG A 74 12.85 10.34 -7.27
N HIS A 75 13.61 10.34 -8.37
CA HIS A 75 13.31 11.23 -9.49
C HIS A 75 12.06 10.76 -10.26
N PRO A 76 11.08 11.63 -10.60
CA PRO A 76 9.82 11.25 -11.24
C PRO A 76 9.98 10.50 -12.55
N VAL A 77 10.94 10.85 -13.37
CA VAL A 77 11.17 10.23 -14.68
C VAL A 77 11.61 8.77 -14.54
N SER A 78 12.62 8.51 -13.70
CA SER A 78 13.07 7.14 -13.43
C SER A 78 11.99 6.32 -12.71
N LEU A 79 11.28 6.94 -11.78
CA LEU A 79 10.18 6.29 -11.07
C LEU A 79 9.03 5.92 -12.03
N ALA A 80 8.61 6.84 -12.89
CA ALA A 80 7.58 6.59 -13.91
C ALA A 80 7.99 5.42 -14.84
N LYS A 81 9.24 5.38 -15.25
CA LYS A 81 9.77 4.29 -16.08
C LYS A 81 9.74 2.94 -15.36
N SER A 82 10.23 2.88 -14.13
CA SER A 82 10.25 1.64 -13.34
C SER A 82 8.83 1.10 -13.09
N LEU A 83 7.89 1.97 -12.72
CA LEU A 83 6.50 1.59 -12.50
C LEU A 83 5.82 1.13 -13.80
N ALA A 84 6.10 1.77 -14.94
CA ALA A 84 5.59 1.33 -16.24
C ALA A 84 6.16 -0.04 -16.65
N CYS A 85 7.43 -0.32 -16.34
CA CYS A 85 8.02 -1.65 -16.56
C CYS A 85 7.31 -2.72 -15.71
N ILE A 86 7.06 -2.45 -14.42
CA ILE A 86 6.36 -3.39 -13.53
C ILE A 86 4.92 -3.60 -14.01
N ASP A 87 4.22 -2.54 -14.43
CA ASP A 87 2.87 -2.64 -14.96
C ASP A 87 2.81 -3.48 -16.25
N PHE A 88 3.75 -3.26 -17.15
CA PHE A 88 3.87 -4.04 -18.38
C PHE A 88 4.18 -5.52 -18.08
N LEU A 89 5.20 -5.81 -17.27
CA LEU A 89 5.61 -7.16 -16.90
C LEU A 89 4.53 -7.92 -16.13
N SER A 90 3.74 -7.21 -15.36
CA SER A 90 2.61 -7.79 -14.62
C SER A 90 1.33 -7.91 -15.45
N ALA A 91 1.32 -7.51 -16.73
CA ALA A 91 0.13 -7.46 -17.57
C ALA A 91 -1.02 -6.62 -16.97
N GLY A 92 -0.71 -5.44 -16.42
CA GLY A 92 -1.70 -4.50 -15.91
C GLY A 92 -2.24 -4.86 -14.50
N ARG A 93 -1.44 -5.49 -13.67
CA ARG A 93 -1.84 -5.83 -12.29
C ARG A 93 -1.37 -4.84 -11.23
N LEU A 94 -0.58 -3.81 -11.61
CA LEU A 94 0.02 -2.85 -10.67
C LEU A 94 -1.01 -1.87 -10.12
N ILE A 95 -0.90 -1.61 -8.80
CA ILE A 95 -1.55 -0.51 -8.08
C ILE A 95 -0.44 0.31 -7.40
N VAL A 96 -0.34 1.60 -7.73
CA VAL A 96 0.70 2.49 -7.20
C VAL A 96 0.20 3.18 -5.95
N GLY A 97 0.48 2.60 -4.78
CA GLY A 97 0.15 3.23 -3.50
C GLY A 97 1.26 4.17 -3.04
N LEU A 98 0.96 5.44 -2.83
CA LEU A 98 1.92 6.51 -2.56
C LEU A 98 1.74 7.11 -1.17
N GLY A 99 2.86 7.45 -0.53
CA GLY A 99 2.91 8.21 0.71
C GLY A 99 3.86 9.39 0.61
N PHE A 100 3.75 10.33 1.54
CA PHE A 100 4.53 11.58 1.47
C PHE A 100 5.80 11.56 2.33
N GLY A 101 6.09 10.43 3.00
CA GLY A 101 7.23 10.27 3.90
C GLY A 101 7.07 11.03 5.23
N GLY A 102 7.61 10.46 6.30
CA GLY A 102 7.52 11.00 7.65
C GLY A 102 8.86 11.09 8.39
N SER A 103 9.92 10.51 7.84
CA SER A 103 11.25 10.44 8.48
C SER A 103 12.21 11.43 7.84
N GLN A 104 12.58 12.48 8.56
CA GLN A 104 13.61 13.45 8.14
C GLN A 104 14.89 12.74 7.69
N ARG A 105 15.34 11.71 8.44
CA ARG A 105 16.54 10.93 8.16
C ARG A 105 16.57 10.32 6.76
N GLU A 106 15.41 9.86 6.25
CA GLU A 106 15.33 9.28 4.91
C GLU A 106 15.49 10.33 3.81
N PHE A 107 15.02 11.55 4.06
CA PHE A 107 15.19 12.68 3.14
C PHE A 107 16.63 13.18 3.13
N ASP A 108 17.25 13.28 4.29
CA ASP A 108 18.66 13.70 4.44
C ASP A 108 19.60 12.69 3.73
N ALA A 109 19.28 11.39 3.77
CA ALA A 109 20.07 10.34 3.13
C ALA A 109 20.12 10.42 1.59
N VAL A 110 19.22 11.18 0.98
CA VAL A 110 19.15 11.38 -0.49
C VAL A 110 19.21 12.85 -0.89
N ASP A 111 19.64 13.72 0.00
CA ASP A 111 19.80 15.16 -0.21
C ASP A 111 18.52 15.86 -0.71
N ILE A 112 17.36 15.41 -0.27
CA ILE A 112 16.05 15.98 -0.65
C ILE A 112 15.47 16.76 0.53
N PRO A 113 15.12 18.06 0.36
CA PRO A 113 14.51 18.85 1.42
C PRO A 113 13.18 18.24 1.91
N PHE A 114 13.08 18.02 3.23
CA PHE A 114 11.85 17.52 3.86
C PHE A 114 10.69 18.52 3.75
N ALA A 115 11.03 19.81 3.79
CA ALA A 115 10.07 20.89 3.60
C ALA A 115 9.44 20.82 2.19
N ARG A 116 8.17 21.20 2.09
CA ARG A 116 7.43 21.19 0.83
C ARG A 116 7.29 19.81 0.15
N ARG A 117 7.64 18.69 0.84
CA ARG A 117 7.54 17.34 0.27
C ARG A 117 6.14 17.00 -0.29
N GLY A 118 5.07 17.50 0.35
CA GLY A 118 3.72 17.32 -0.15
C GLY A 118 3.44 18.01 -1.48
N THR A 119 3.96 19.22 -1.69
CA THR A 119 3.84 19.97 -2.97
C THR A 119 4.69 19.31 -4.04
N ARG A 120 5.92 18.92 -3.68
CA ARG A 120 6.84 18.18 -4.57
C ARG A 120 6.21 16.86 -5.04
N ALA A 121 5.54 16.11 -4.14
CA ALA A 121 4.88 14.86 -4.50
C ALA A 121 3.71 15.06 -5.47
N VAL A 122 2.92 16.13 -5.30
CA VAL A 122 1.84 16.45 -6.24
C VAL A 122 2.38 16.69 -7.63
N GLU A 123 3.37 17.55 -7.77
CA GLU A 123 4.02 17.86 -9.05
C GLU A 123 4.64 16.60 -9.68
N GLN A 124 5.25 15.74 -8.85
CA GLN A 124 5.80 14.47 -9.30
C GLN A 124 4.72 13.52 -9.85
N ILE A 125 3.57 13.42 -9.18
CA ILE A 125 2.45 12.58 -9.62
C ILE A 125 1.88 13.10 -10.94
N GLU A 126 1.72 14.40 -11.09
CA GLU A 126 1.27 15.02 -12.33
C GLU A 126 2.20 14.71 -13.49
N LEU A 127 3.51 14.89 -13.30
CA LEU A 127 4.51 14.57 -14.31
C LEU A 127 4.51 13.07 -14.66
N MET A 128 4.44 12.19 -13.68
CA MET A 128 4.36 10.74 -13.93
C MET A 128 3.11 10.36 -14.71
N LYS A 129 1.94 10.92 -14.37
CA LYS A 129 0.69 10.70 -15.13
C LYS A 129 0.83 11.12 -16.59
N ARG A 130 1.49 12.24 -16.87
CA ARG A 130 1.76 12.69 -18.24
C ARG A 130 2.71 11.74 -18.96
N LEU A 131 3.84 11.36 -18.35
CA LEU A 131 4.82 10.43 -18.92
C LEU A 131 4.24 9.05 -19.27
N TRP A 132 3.19 8.61 -18.58
CA TRP A 132 2.51 7.34 -18.89
C TRP A 132 1.51 7.44 -20.06
N ARG A 133 1.01 8.65 -20.35
CA ARG A 133 -0.05 8.88 -21.33
C ARG A 133 0.44 9.52 -22.63
N GLU A 134 1.43 10.39 -22.53
CA GLU A 134 1.85 11.28 -23.60
C GLU A 134 3.26 10.93 -24.09
N ASP A 135 3.53 11.20 -25.37
CA ASP A 135 4.86 11.30 -25.94
C ASP A 135 5.31 12.76 -25.95
N HIS A 136 6.62 12.99 -26.05
CA HIS A 136 7.18 14.32 -26.18
C HIS A 136 6.74 15.28 -25.08
N VAL A 137 6.80 14.81 -23.81
CA VAL A 137 6.32 15.56 -22.65
C VAL A 137 7.19 16.79 -22.41
N GLU A 138 6.58 17.96 -22.60
CA GLU A 138 7.07 19.24 -22.11
C GLU A 138 6.49 19.50 -20.73
N TYR A 139 7.35 19.72 -19.73
CA TYR A 139 6.91 20.02 -18.36
C TYR A 139 7.80 21.08 -17.74
N GLN A 140 7.20 22.09 -17.14
CA GLN A 140 7.89 23.14 -16.41
C GLN A 140 7.17 23.38 -15.09
N GLY A 141 7.65 22.76 -14.02
CA GLY A 141 7.14 22.91 -12.66
C GLY A 141 8.11 23.69 -11.76
N SER A 142 7.77 23.70 -10.46
CA SER A 142 8.62 24.29 -9.43
C SER A 142 9.80 23.39 -9.03
N PHE A 143 9.66 22.09 -9.20
CA PHE A 143 10.64 21.09 -8.78
C PHE A 143 11.21 20.28 -9.93
N PHE A 144 10.46 20.13 -11.02
CA PHE A 144 10.85 19.27 -12.13
C PHE A 144 10.66 19.99 -13.46
N LYS A 145 11.54 19.64 -14.40
CA LYS A 145 11.49 20.13 -15.78
C LYS A 145 11.83 18.98 -16.73
N THR A 146 11.07 18.87 -17.82
CA THR A 146 11.42 17.99 -18.96
C THR A 146 11.17 18.71 -20.27
N THR A 147 11.96 18.36 -21.28
CA THR A 147 11.84 18.87 -22.63
C THR A 147 11.84 17.69 -23.58
N ASP A 148 10.83 17.56 -24.43
CA ASP A 148 10.68 16.53 -25.46
C ASP A 148 10.94 15.10 -24.95
N LEU A 149 10.37 14.75 -23.79
CA LEU A 149 10.66 13.48 -23.13
C LEU A 149 9.56 12.44 -23.35
N SER A 150 9.93 11.31 -23.92
CA SER A 150 9.09 10.10 -23.97
C SER A 150 9.66 9.01 -23.08
N VAL A 151 8.79 8.28 -22.37
CA VAL A 151 9.17 7.18 -21.47
C VAL A 151 8.47 5.88 -21.90
N GLY A 152 9.24 4.81 -22.02
CA GLY A 152 8.74 3.46 -22.34
C GLY A 152 9.33 2.38 -21.42
N PRO A 153 8.71 1.17 -21.36
CA PRO A 153 7.50 0.77 -22.08
C PRO A 153 6.29 1.60 -21.67
N ARG A 154 5.24 1.61 -22.51
CA ARG A 154 3.96 2.20 -22.11
C ARG A 154 3.30 1.34 -21.05
N SER A 155 2.66 1.98 -20.10
CA SER A 155 1.81 1.28 -19.14
C SER A 155 0.73 0.46 -19.86
N THR A 156 0.46 -0.74 -19.38
CA THR A 156 -0.62 -1.61 -19.89
C THR A 156 -1.99 -1.05 -19.50
N GLN A 157 -2.11 -0.50 -18.31
CA GLN A 157 -3.34 0.08 -17.81
C GLN A 157 -3.58 1.48 -18.41
N ARG A 158 -4.84 1.82 -18.67
CA ARG A 158 -5.26 3.09 -19.21
C ARG A 158 -6.23 3.80 -18.26
N PRO A 159 -6.09 5.12 -18.01
CA PRO A 159 -5.08 6.02 -18.59
C PRO A 159 -3.67 5.86 -17.98
N HIS A 160 -3.56 5.18 -16.84
CA HIS A 160 -2.32 4.85 -16.11
C HIS A 160 -2.63 3.80 -15.03
N PRO A 161 -1.64 3.18 -14.37
CA PRO A 161 -1.88 2.33 -13.20
C PRO A 161 -2.61 3.12 -12.13
N PRO A 162 -3.60 2.53 -11.43
CA PRO A 162 -4.33 3.23 -10.37
C PRO A 162 -3.38 3.78 -9.31
N ILE A 163 -3.54 5.06 -8.96
CA ILE A 163 -2.76 5.73 -7.93
C ILE A 163 -3.59 5.81 -6.65
N TRP A 164 -3.17 5.07 -5.62
CA TRP A 164 -3.75 5.17 -4.29
C TRP A 164 -2.84 6.01 -3.39
N MET A 165 -3.41 6.72 -2.45
CA MET A 165 -2.63 7.53 -1.51
C MET A 165 -2.92 7.14 -0.08
N GLY A 166 -1.87 7.12 0.77
CA GLY A 166 -1.97 6.87 2.21
C GLY A 166 -1.58 8.08 3.05
N GLY A 167 -2.16 8.15 4.23
CA GLY A 167 -1.88 9.17 5.24
C GLY A 167 -3.15 9.73 5.89
N ALA A 168 -2.98 10.39 7.06
CA ALA A 168 -4.11 10.85 7.86
C ALA A 168 -4.15 12.38 8.11
N ALA A 169 -3.11 13.11 7.70
CA ALA A 169 -3.08 14.57 7.84
C ALA A 169 -4.06 15.24 6.86
N ASP A 170 -4.71 16.32 7.27
CA ASP A 170 -5.72 17.03 6.47
C ASP A 170 -5.24 17.39 5.06
N GLY A 171 -3.99 17.84 4.94
CA GLY A 171 -3.41 18.14 3.63
C GLY A 171 -3.24 16.91 2.74
N VAL A 172 -3.09 15.70 3.32
CA VAL A 172 -3.07 14.45 2.56
C VAL A 172 -4.48 14.09 2.12
N LEU A 173 -5.48 14.15 3.01
CA LEU A 173 -6.88 13.83 2.70
C LEU A 173 -7.43 14.72 1.57
N LYS A 174 -7.08 16.01 1.59
CA LYS A 174 -7.41 16.93 0.49
C LYS A 174 -6.81 16.51 -0.85
N ARG A 175 -5.53 16.06 -0.86
CA ARG A 175 -4.86 15.55 -2.07
C ARG A 175 -5.45 14.23 -2.56
N VAL A 176 -5.83 13.33 -1.64
CA VAL A 176 -6.56 12.10 -2.00
C VAL A 176 -7.81 12.45 -2.80
N GLY A 177 -8.67 13.31 -2.25
CA GLY A 177 -9.90 13.73 -2.94
C GLY A 177 -9.63 14.36 -4.32
N ALA A 178 -8.59 15.19 -4.44
CA ALA A 178 -8.27 15.88 -5.68
C ALA A 178 -7.64 14.99 -6.76
N LEU A 179 -6.79 14.01 -6.39
CA LEU A 179 -5.85 13.42 -7.35
C LEU A 179 -5.82 11.89 -7.38
N ALA A 180 -6.23 11.20 -6.28
CA ALA A 180 -6.04 9.76 -6.15
C ALA A 180 -7.20 8.95 -6.74
N ASP A 181 -6.91 7.74 -7.20
CA ASP A 181 -7.90 6.75 -7.62
C ASP A 181 -8.30 5.83 -6.44
N GLY A 182 -7.59 5.91 -5.31
CA GLY A 182 -7.92 5.19 -4.09
C GLY A 182 -7.23 5.79 -2.86
N TYR A 183 -7.75 5.42 -1.69
CA TYR A 183 -7.23 5.80 -0.38
C TYR A 183 -6.83 4.57 0.43
N VAL A 184 -5.66 4.60 1.05
CA VAL A 184 -5.19 3.57 1.98
C VAL A 184 -5.22 4.14 3.40
N CYS A 185 -6.23 3.76 4.16
CA CYS A 185 -6.38 4.13 5.56
C CYS A 185 -5.41 3.34 6.43
N GLY A 186 -4.56 4.01 7.19
CA GLY A 186 -3.65 3.37 8.14
C GLY A 186 -4.38 2.82 9.37
N THR A 187 -3.81 1.82 10.03
CA THR A 187 -4.38 1.09 11.19
C THR A 187 -4.97 2.01 12.24
N ALA A 188 -4.20 2.99 12.73
CA ALA A 188 -4.64 3.94 13.76
C ALA A 188 -5.81 4.85 13.35
N SER A 189 -6.14 4.91 12.06
CA SER A 189 -7.25 5.71 11.54
C SER A 189 -8.49 4.88 11.20
N LEU A 190 -8.39 3.55 11.18
CA LEU A 190 -9.51 2.66 10.84
C LEU A 190 -10.71 2.81 11.78
N LYS A 191 -10.48 3.05 13.07
CA LYS A 191 -11.57 3.28 14.05
C LYS A 191 -12.40 4.53 13.75
N ARG A 192 -11.83 5.54 13.08
CA ARG A 192 -12.50 6.78 12.69
C ARG A 192 -12.63 6.92 11.17
N PHE A 193 -12.68 5.79 10.45
CA PHE A 193 -12.69 5.77 8.98
C PHE A 193 -13.79 6.65 8.37
N ALA A 194 -15.02 6.63 8.94
CA ALA A 194 -16.12 7.45 8.44
C ALA A 194 -15.81 8.96 8.43
N SER A 195 -15.19 9.47 9.49
CA SER A 195 -14.78 10.88 9.57
C SER A 195 -13.66 11.22 8.58
N VAL A 196 -12.66 10.31 8.47
CA VAL A 196 -11.57 10.47 7.49
C VAL A 196 -12.11 10.45 6.08
N TRP A 197 -13.03 9.54 5.78
CA TRP A 197 -13.68 9.44 4.48
C TRP A 197 -14.51 10.66 4.15
N GLY A 198 -15.26 11.24 5.13
CA GLY A 198 -16.01 12.47 4.94
C GLY A 198 -15.14 13.62 4.44
N ASN A 199 -13.93 13.79 4.99
CA ASN A 199 -12.98 14.80 4.56
C ASN A 199 -12.48 14.58 3.11
N ILE A 200 -12.24 13.32 2.74
CA ILE A 200 -11.84 12.95 1.37
C ILE A 200 -12.98 13.20 0.40
N ALA A 201 -14.20 12.80 0.74
CA ALA A 201 -15.39 12.99 -0.09
C ALA A 201 -15.69 14.47 -0.34
N ALA A 202 -15.61 15.30 0.70
CA ALA A 202 -15.76 16.75 0.57
C ALA A 202 -14.68 17.35 -0.35
N ALA A 203 -13.42 16.90 -0.22
CA ALA A 203 -12.34 17.35 -1.08
C ALA A 203 -12.51 16.90 -2.53
N ALA A 204 -13.02 15.68 -2.77
CA ALA A 204 -13.32 15.18 -4.12
C ALA A 204 -14.40 16.03 -4.79
N ALA A 205 -15.52 16.25 -4.08
CA ALA A 205 -16.62 17.08 -4.58
C ALA A 205 -16.17 18.52 -4.89
N ALA A 206 -15.35 19.13 -4.03
CA ALA A 206 -14.78 20.46 -4.26
C ALA A 206 -13.87 20.55 -5.50
N ASN A 207 -13.35 19.41 -5.97
CA ASN A 207 -12.56 19.30 -7.21
C ASN A 207 -13.37 18.72 -8.39
N GLY A 208 -14.70 18.69 -8.30
CA GLY A 208 -15.58 18.20 -9.37
C GLY A 208 -15.48 16.69 -9.63
N ARG A 209 -14.99 15.91 -8.64
CA ARG A 209 -14.85 14.46 -8.74
C ARG A 209 -15.95 13.74 -7.95
N ASP A 210 -16.42 12.63 -8.48
CA ASP A 210 -17.31 11.73 -7.75
C ASP A 210 -16.52 11.00 -6.64
N PRO A 211 -16.87 11.19 -5.35
CA PRO A 211 -16.24 10.44 -4.27
C PRO A 211 -16.33 8.91 -4.41
N ALA A 212 -17.40 8.40 -5.04
CA ALA A 212 -17.59 6.97 -5.26
C ALA A 212 -16.55 6.38 -6.22
N SER A 213 -15.90 7.20 -7.05
CA SER A 213 -14.81 6.75 -7.92
C SER A 213 -13.49 6.48 -7.18
N ILE A 214 -13.38 6.84 -5.91
CA ILE A 214 -12.16 6.68 -5.11
C ILE A 214 -12.26 5.37 -4.30
N HIS A 215 -11.41 4.41 -4.61
CA HIS A 215 -11.38 3.11 -3.93
C HIS A 215 -10.96 3.23 -2.46
N LYS A 216 -11.63 2.48 -1.57
CA LYS A 216 -11.44 2.54 -0.13
C LYS A 216 -10.66 1.33 0.37
N ALA A 217 -9.38 1.50 0.70
CA ALA A 217 -8.58 0.45 1.28
C ALA A 217 -8.20 0.77 2.74
N GLY A 218 -8.07 -0.28 3.54
CA GLY A 218 -7.55 -0.20 4.89
C GLY A 218 -6.36 -1.12 5.07
N ILE A 219 -5.33 -0.68 5.81
CA ILE A 219 -4.18 -1.51 6.15
C ILE A 219 -4.13 -1.76 7.66
N THR A 220 -3.93 -3.02 8.06
CA THR A 220 -3.81 -3.42 9.45
C THR A 220 -2.89 -4.64 9.60
N TYR A 221 -2.68 -5.09 10.83
CA TYR A 221 -1.81 -6.23 11.15
C TYR A 221 -2.64 -7.49 11.36
N LEU A 222 -2.05 -8.65 11.03
CA LEU A 222 -2.67 -9.97 11.20
C LEU A 222 -1.81 -10.84 12.13
N THR A 223 -2.47 -11.43 13.13
CA THR A 223 -1.89 -12.49 13.97
C THR A 223 -2.98 -13.49 14.34
N ILE A 224 -3.01 -14.63 13.66
CA ILE A 224 -3.97 -15.70 13.94
C ILE A 224 -3.36 -16.64 14.98
N ASP A 225 -4.03 -16.76 16.11
CA ASP A 225 -3.66 -17.63 17.21
C ASP A 225 -4.88 -17.88 18.11
N GLU A 226 -5.14 -19.14 18.50
CA GLU A 226 -6.25 -19.49 19.39
C GLU A 226 -6.13 -18.80 20.76
N ASN A 227 -4.92 -18.50 21.22
CA ASN A 227 -4.68 -17.73 22.43
C ASN A 227 -4.56 -16.24 22.09
N LYS A 228 -5.62 -15.49 22.38
CA LYS A 228 -5.70 -14.05 22.12
C LYS A 228 -4.57 -13.25 22.79
N SER A 229 -4.20 -13.56 24.02
CA SER A 229 -3.14 -12.85 24.74
C SER A 229 -1.78 -13.08 24.09
N ARG A 230 -1.51 -14.30 23.57
CA ARG A 230 -0.30 -14.61 22.83
C ARG A 230 -0.26 -13.88 21.47
N ALA A 231 -1.41 -13.79 20.80
CA ALA A 231 -1.52 -13.02 19.55
C ALA A 231 -1.24 -11.52 19.77
N ALA A 232 -1.83 -10.94 20.82
CA ALA A 232 -1.63 -9.54 21.19
C ALA A 232 -0.17 -9.25 21.54
N ALA A 233 0.44 -10.06 22.41
CA ALA A 233 1.85 -9.90 22.80
C ALA A 233 2.80 -9.98 21.60
N ALA A 234 2.56 -10.91 20.66
CA ALA A 234 3.35 -11.01 19.44
C ALA A 234 3.22 -9.76 18.56
N CYS A 235 1.99 -9.23 18.42
CA CYS A 235 1.72 -8.03 17.65
C CYS A 235 2.39 -6.79 18.28
N GLU A 236 2.28 -6.61 19.58
CA GLU A 236 2.94 -5.52 20.31
C GLU A 236 4.46 -5.58 20.19
N ALA A 237 5.05 -6.75 20.39
CA ALA A 237 6.48 -6.95 20.27
C ALA A 237 6.98 -6.58 18.86
N TYR A 238 6.27 -7.02 17.83
CA TYR A 238 6.59 -6.68 16.45
C TYR A 238 6.51 -5.17 16.20
N LEU A 239 5.40 -4.53 16.59
CA LEU A 239 5.18 -3.12 16.36
C LEU A 239 6.20 -2.24 17.10
N ASN A 240 6.54 -2.60 18.35
CA ASN A 240 7.56 -1.90 19.13
C ASN A 240 8.96 -2.06 18.51
N ALA A 241 9.29 -3.21 17.95
CA ALA A 241 10.55 -3.43 17.23
C ALA A 241 10.62 -2.63 15.93
N TYR A 242 9.50 -2.53 15.20
CA TYR A 242 9.44 -1.88 13.88
C TYR A 242 9.35 -0.35 13.97
N TYR A 243 8.55 0.19 14.89
CA TYR A 243 8.25 1.63 14.98
C TYR A 243 8.85 2.30 16.22
N GLY A 244 9.40 1.55 17.18
CA GLY A 244 9.64 2.01 18.54
C GLY A 244 8.36 2.00 19.38
N LYS A 245 8.34 2.69 20.52
CA LYS A 245 7.15 2.72 21.40
C LYS A 245 5.96 3.30 20.63
N ILE A 246 4.92 2.49 20.48
CA ILE A 246 3.67 2.86 19.81
C ILE A 246 2.57 3.16 20.82
N ASN A 247 1.62 3.99 20.40
CA ASN A 247 0.37 4.24 21.10
C ASN A 247 -0.79 3.70 20.28
N LEU A 248 -0.85 2.37 20.12
CA LEU A 248 -1.89 1.64 19.41
C LEU A 248 -2.47 0.57 20.33
N ASP A 249 -3.78 0.53 20.47
CA ASP A 249 -4.47 -0.58 21.11
C ASP A 249 -4.54 -1.75 20.11
N VAL A 250 -3.58 -2.67 20.22
CA VAL A 250 -3.45 -3.78 19.26
C VAL A 250 -4.67 -4.68 19.25
N GLU A 251 -5.34 -4.88 20.40
CA GLU A 251 -6.51 -5.76 20.50
C GLU A 251 -7.72 -5.21 19.74
N SER A 252 -7.95 -3.92 19.81
CA SER A 252 -9.10 -3.28 19.15
C SER A 252 -8.80 -2.73 17.75
N GLU A 253 -7.52 -2.52 17.40
CA GLU A 253 -7.14 -1.83 16.16
C GLU A 253 -6.53 -2.77 15.10
N THR A 254 -6.20 -4.02 15.48
CA THR A 254 -5.64 -5.00 14.54
C THR A 254 -6.57 -6.21 14.33
N VAL A 255 -6.19 -7.12 13.45
CA VAL A 255 -6.87 -8.41 13.22
C VAL A 255 -6.07 -9.47 13.95
N LEU A 256 -6.51 -9.88 15.13
CA LEU A 256 -5.80 -10.85 15.96
C LEU A 256 -6.75 -11.77 16.75
N GLY A 257 -6.22 -12.94 17.10
CA GLY A 257 -6.91 -13.94 17.92
C GLY A 257 -7.29 -15.19 17.10
N SER A 258 -8.33 -15.88 17.55
CA SER A 258 -8.83 -17.08 16.87
C SER A 258 -9.31 -16.77 15.43
N PRO A 259 -9.42 -17.79 14.56
CA PRO A 259 -9.97 -17.59 13.22
C PRO A 259 -11.35 -16.89 13.22
N ASP A 260 -12.21 -17.21 14.17
CA ASP A 260 -13.54 -16.57 14.30
C ASP A 260 -13.41 -15.09 14.66
N ALA A 261 -12.58 -14.72 15.63
CA ALA A 261 -12.32 -13.34 16.00
C ALA A 261 -11.70 -12.54 14.83
N CYS A 262 -10.78 -13.14 14.07
CA CYS A 262 -10.20 -12.53 12.90
C CYS A 262 -11.25 -12.30 11.78
N ALA A 263 -12.14 -13.26 11.55
CA ALA A 263 -13.22 -13.13 10.57
C ALA A 263 -14.23 -12.04 10.97
N GLU A 264 -14.66 -12.02 12.23
CA GLU A 264 -15.53 -10.96 12.76
C GLU A 264 -14.90 -9.57 12.61
N ARG A 265 -13.62 -9.44 12.96
CA ARG A 265 -12.90 -8.17 12.82
C ARG A 265 -12.80 -7.72 11.37
N LEU A 266 -12.49 -8.61 10.43
CA LEU A 266 -12.48 -8.31 9.01
C LEU A 266 -13.85 -7.92 8.51
N GLY A 267 -14.90 -8.66 8.88
CA GLY A 267 -16.29 -8.32 8.56
C GLY A 267 -16.66 -6.91 9.03
N SER A 268 -16.24 -6.53 10.24
CA SER A 268 -16.47 -5.18 10.76
C SER A 268 -15.79 -4.08 9.97
N LEU A 269 -14.62 -4.35 9.36
CA LEU A 269 -13.94 -3.39 8.49
C LEU A 269 -14.68 -3.21 7.16
N PHE A 270 -15.15 -4.30 6.55
CA PHE A 270 -15.96 -4.24 5.32
C PHE A 270 -17.30 -3.54 5.57
N ALA A 271 -17.97 -3.81 6.69
CA ALA A 271 -19.21 -3.14 7.08
C ALA A 271 -19.06 -1.62 7.25
N ARG A 272 -17.84 -1.12 7.51
CA ARG A 272 -17.52 0.33 7.52
C ARG A 272 -17.30 0.92 6.14
N GLY A 273 -17.45 0.14 5.07
CA GLY A 273 -17.29 0.57 3.68
C GLY A 273 -15.86 0.47 3.15
N ILE A 274 -14.96 -0.24 3.84
CA ILE A 274 -13.65 -0.58 3.29
C ILE A 274 -13.84 -1.66 2.24
N GLU A 275 -13.28 -1.46 1.04
CA GLU A 275 -13.45 -2.35 -0.11
C GLU A 275 -12.27 -3.34 -0.25
N THR A 276 -11.08 -2.93 0.22
CA THR A 276 -9.89 -3.80 0.27
C THR A 276 -9.22 -3.70 1.63
N VAL A 277 -8.99 -4.84 2.29
CA VAL A 277 -8.19 -4.92 3.52
C VAL A 277 -6.81 -5.48 3.18
N ILE A 278 -5.76 -4.72 3.51
CA ILE A 278 -4.37 -5.09 3.32
C ILE A 278 -3.80 -5.53 4.66
N LEU A 279 -3.43 -6.80 4.78
CA LEU A 279 -2.97 -7.42 6.02
C LEU A 279 -1.44 -7.48 6.06
N ARG A 280 -0.84 -6.89 7.08
CA ARG A 280 0.57 -7.02 7.40
C ARG A 280 0.78 -8.24 8.28
N LEU A 281 1.51 -9.22 7.79
CA LEU A 281 1.83 -10.41 8.58
C LEU A 281 2.85 -10.04 9.66
N VAL A 282 2.46 -10.19 10.93
CA VAL A 282 3.34 -9.93 12.07
C VAL A 282 4.48 -10.94 12.13
N LYS A 283 4.18 -12.21 11.82
CA LYS A 283 5.18 -13.28 11.75
C LYS A 283 5.56 -13.54 10.30
N PRO A 284 6.86 -13.66 9.96
CA PRO A 284 7.31 -14.08 8.65
C PRO A 284 7.11 -15.61 8.48
N ASP A 285 5.84 -16.05 8.46
CA ASP A 285 5.46 -17.43 8.49
C ASP A 285 4.31 -17.70 7.51
N LEU A 286 4.51 -18.66 6.62
CA LEU A 286 3.50 -19.07 5.64
C LEU A 286 2.28 -19.74 6.31
N VAL A 287 2.43 -20.26 7.53
CA VAL A 287 1.31 -20.83 8.30
C VAL A 287 0.21 -19.79 8.55
N GLN A 288 0.55 -18.53 8.72
CA GLN A 288 -0.47 -17.47 8.86
C GLN A 288 -1.32 -17.32 7.60
N LEU A 289 -0.75 -17.56 6.42
CA LEU A 289 -1.52 -17.59 5.16
C LEU A 289 -2.41 -18.81 5.04
N ASP A 290 -1.92 -19.98 5.46
CA ASP A 290 -2.74 -21.20 5.49
C ASP A 290 -3.93 -21.01 6.45
N LEU A 291 -3.70 -20.52 7.66
CA LEU A 291 -4.76 -20.21 8.62
C LEU A 291 -5.74 -19.17 8.08
N LEU A 292 -5.25 -18.12 7.43
CA LEU A 292 -6.11 -17.12 6.79
C LEU A 292 -7.00 -17.76 5.73
N ALA A 293 -6.40 -18.51 4.79
CA ALA A 293 -7.10 -19.10 3.66
C ALA A 293 -8.10 -20.20 4.09
N GLU A 294 -7.67 -21.11 4.98
CA GLU A 294 -8.46 -22.29 5.33
C GLU A 294 -9.46 -22.05 6.45
N LYS A 295 -9.13 -21.12 7.37
CA LYS A 295 -9.92 -20.94 8.59
C LYS A 295 -10.67 -19.60 8.66
N VAL A 296 -10.14 -18.52 8.07
CA VAL A 296 -10.74 -17.18 8.19
C VAL A 296 -11.58 -16.82 6.95
N LEU A 297 -11.02 -16.94 5.73
CA LEU A 297 -11.72 -16.53 4.52
C LEU A 297 -13.06 -17.25 4.29
N PRO A 298 -13.22 -18.56 4.54
CA PRO A 298 -14.50 -19.23 4.38
C PRO A 298 -15.64 -18.64 5.24
N ARG A 299 -15.29 -18.13 6.45
CA ARG A 299 -16.24 -17.52 7.37
C ARG A 299 -16.78 -16.17 6.91
N LEU A 300 -15.98 -15.43 6.11
CA LEU A 300 -16.40 -14.16 5.53
C LEU A 300 -17.39 -14.31 4.37
N GLN A 301 -17.55 -15.51 3.81
CA GLN A 301 -18.47 -15.78 2.71
C GLN A 301 -19.88 -16.16 3.18
N THR A 302 -20.03 -16.48 4.46
CA THR A 302 -21.28 -16.94 5.07
C THR A 302 -21.99 -15.85 5.89
N SER A 303 -21.41 -14.65 5.97
CA SER A 303 -21.95 -13.47 6.65
C SER A 303 -22.47 -12.47 5.62
#